data_5f226fa18ec4ceb9f50a2a6bce47b166
#
_entry.id   5f226fa18ec4ceb9f50a2a6bce47b166
#
_cell.length_a   1.000
_cell.length_b   1.000
_cell.length_c   1.000
_cell.angle_alpha   90.00
_cell.angle_beta   90.00
_cell.angle_gamma   90.00
#
_symmetry.space_group_name_H-M   'P 1'
#
loop_
_entity.id
_entity.type
_entity.pdbx_description
1 polymer ?
#
loop_
_entity_poly.entity_id
_entity_poly.type
_entity_poly.pdbx_seq_one_letter_code
_entity_poly.pdbx_strand_id
1 'polypeptide(L)'
;MLGRLGVEFEIVPSDIDETLEGEPSATTVAALALAKARAVAGRVGNGIVVGADTVVVIDGVALGKPVDAEDARAMLRRLRGRVHEVITGVAVVDAETGRAEATAVVTRVVMAGVRDDVIESYVASGEPLDKAGAYAIQGLGAALVTEFVGSYSNVVGLPLTATARLLRGFGVDVSALGED
;
A
#
# COMPACT_ATOMS: atom_id res chain seq x y z
N MET A 1 -10.27 -4.31 0.90
CA MET A 1 -9.24 -5.35 0.63
C MET A 1 -9.30 -6.44 1.70
N LEU A 2 -9.09 -6.14 2.99
CA LEU A 2 -9.04 -7.14 4.07
C LEU A 2 -10.29 -8.04 4.13
N GLY A 3 -11.49 -7.49 3.94
CA GLY A 3 -12.74 -8.28 3.91
C GLY A 3 -12.78 -9.39 2.83
N ARG A 4 -11.91 -9.33 1.80
CA ARG A 4 -11.79 -10.43 0.82
C ARG A 4 -11.16 -11.69 1.41
N LEU A 5 -10.55 -11.58 2.57
CA LEU A 5 -10.00 -12.74 3.32
C LEU A 5 -11.07 -13.41 4.21
N GLY A 6 -12.32 -12.94 4.20
CA GLY A 6 -13.40 -13.48 5.01
C GLY A 6 -13.34 -13.10 6.49
N VAL A 7 -12.49 -12.14 6.86
CA VAL A 7 -12.37 -11.66 8.24
C VAL A 7 -13.25 -10.45 8.49
N GLU A 8 -13.89 -10.39 9.65
CA GLU A 8 -14.55 -9.20 10.16
C GLU A 8 -13.52 -8.29 10.83
N PHE A 9 -13.62 -6.98 10.63
CA PHE A 9 -12.67 -6.03 11.19
C PHE A 9 -13.29 -4.65 11.40
N GLU A 10 -12.70 -3.88 12.30
CA GLU A 10 -12.94 -2.46 12.51
C GLU A 10 -11.77 -1.64 11.98
N ILE A 11 -12.03 -0.41 11.51
CA ILE A 11 -11.00 0.52 11.05
C ILE A 11 -10.70 1.50 12.18
N VAL A 12 -9.44 1.48 12.63
CA VAL A 12 -8.94 2.40 13.66
C VAL A 12 -7.74 3.17 13.08
N PRO A 13 -7.83 4.51 12.91
CA PRO A 13 -6.70 5.32 12.44
C PRO A 13 -5.49 5.20 13.36
N SER A 14 -4.28 5.15 12.80
CA SER A 14 -3.05 5.05 13.60
C SER A 14 -2.63 6.39 14.22
N ASP A 15 -2.92 7.51 13.54
CA ASP A 15 -2.60 8.89 13.92
C ASP A 15 -1.09 9.11 14.20
N ILE A 16 -0.22 8.36 13.53
CA ILE A 16 1.24 8.54 13.61
C ILE A 16 1.76 9.31 12.40
N ASP A 17 2.96 9.86 12.53
CA ASP A 17 3.69 10.42 11.40
C ASP A 17 4.02 9.31 10.38
N GLU A 18 3.63 9.51 9.13
CA GLU A 18 3.85 8.56 8.02
C GLU A 18 5.15 8.85 7.25
N THR A 19 6.00 9.72 7.77
CA THR A 19 7.30 10.03 7.16
C THR A 19 8.19 8.79 7.18
N LEU A 20 8.63 8.35 6.01
CA LEU A 20 9.62 7.27 5.92
C LEU A 20 10.98 7.77 6.40
N GLU A 21 11.53 7.09 7.39
CA GLU A 21 12.91 7.33 7.81
C GLU A 21 13.90 6.60 6.88
N GLY A 22 14.81 7.36 6.25
CA GLY A 22 15.84 6.84 5.37
C GLY A 22 15.38 6.52 3.94
N GLU A 23 16.13 5.68 3.25
CA GLU A 23 15.81 5.29 1.87
C GLU A 23 14.57 4.39 1.81
N PRO A 24 13.66 4.64 0.84
CA PRO A 24 12.48 3.80 0.67
C PRO A 24 12.90 2.38 0.26
N SER A 25 12.58 1.42 1.11
CA SER A 25 12.92 0.01 0.94
C SER A 25 11.86 -0.90 1.53
N ALA A 26 11.89 -2.19 1.20
CA ALA A 26 11.02 -3.17 1.83
C ALA A 26 11.12 -3.14 3.38
N THR A 27 12.31 -2.92 3.91
CA THR A 27 12.55 -2.86 5.36
C THR A 27 11.92 -1.62 5.98
N THR A 28 12.12 -0.43 5.41
CA THR A 28 11.60 0.83 5.97
C THR A 28 10.07 0.89 5.89
N VAL A 29 9.49 0.39 4.77
CA VAL A 29 8.02 0.35 4.62
C VAL A 29 7.38 -0.69 5.54
N ALA A 30 8.01 -1.86 5.74
CA ALA A 30 7.53 -2.84 6.74
C ALA A 30 7.61 -2.28 8.16
N ALA A 31 8.67 -1.52 8.49
CA ALA A 31 8.81 -0.87 9.80
C ALA A 31 7.71 0.17 10.04
N LEU A 32 7.36 0.98 9.04
CA LEU A 32 6.25 1.95 9.15
C LEU A 32 4.91 1.24 9.33
N ALA A 33 4.63 0.17 8.58
CA ALA A 33 3.44 -0.64 8.77
C ALA A 33 3.35 -1.21 10.19
N LEU A 34 4.49 -1.67 10.74
CA LEU A 34 4.57 -2.17 12.11
C LEU A 34 4.35 -1.06 13.14
N ALA A 35 4.91 0.13 12.92
CA ALA A 35 4.69 1.29 13.81
C ALA A 35 3.20 1.67 13.85
N LYS A 36 2.51 1.69 12.68
CA LYS A 36 1.06 1.91 12.60
C LYS A 36 0.28 0.86 13.40
N ALA A 37 0.58 -0.42 13.20
CA ALA A 37 -0.10 -1.51 13.91
C ALA A 37 0.12 -1.43 15.42
N ARG A 38 1.34 -1.16 15.89
CA ARG A 38 1.67 -1.01 17.33
C ARG A 38 0.98 0.17 17.97
N ALA A 39 0.89 1.31 17.29
CA ALA A 39 0.20 2.48 17.79
C ALA A 39 -1.29 2.20 18.05
N VAL A 40 -1.94 1.44 17.15
CA VAL A 40 -3.33 1.01 17.34
C VAL A 40 -3.44 -0.06 18.44
N ALA A 41 -2.57 -1.08 18.43
CA ALA A 41 -2.57 -2.16 19.42
C ALA A 41 -2.47 -1.63 20.85
N GLY A 42 -1.61 -0.61 21.08
CA GLY A 42 -1.49 0.05 22.38
C GLY A 42 -2.73 0.80 22.86
N ARG A 43 -3.64 1.16 21.94
CA ARG A 43 -4.92 1.85 22.26
C ARG A 43 -6.07 0.88 22.47
N VAL A 44 -6.14 -0.19 21.68
CA VAL A 44 -7.27 -1.15 21.75
C VAL A 44 -7.08 -2.18 22.85
N GLY A 45 -5.84 -2.53 23.22
CA GLY A 45 -5.49 -3.39 24.33
C GLY A 45 -5.80 -4.88 24.16
N ASN A 46 -6.60 -5.28 23.18
CA ASN A 46 -6.90 -6.67 22.85
C ASN A 46 -7.13 -6.86 21.35
N GLY A 47 -7.08 -8.12 20.90
CA GLY A 47 -7.35 -8.51 19.53
C GLY A 47 -6.13 -8.42 18.60
N ILE A 48 -6.34 -8.81 17.34
CA ILE A 48 -5.29 -8.82 16.32
C ILE A 48 -5.39 -7.55 15.47
N VAL A 49 -4.32 -6.79 15.43
CA VAL A 49 -4.22 -5.52 14.69
C VAL A 49 -3.42 -5.71 13.41
N VAL A 50 -3.97 -5.30 12.28
CA VAL A 50 -3.28 -5.28 10.98
C VAL A 50 -2.95 -3.84 10.62
N GLY A 51 -1.67 -3.56 10.36
CA GLY A 51 -1.21 -2.29 9.79
C GLY A 51 -0.65 -2.50 8.39
N ALA A 52 -0.87 -1.53 7.51
CA ALA A 52 -0.27 -1.53 6.19
C ALA A 52 0.15 -0.12 5.79
N ASP A 53 1.19 -0.05 4.97
CA ASP A 53 1.65 1.19 4.35
C ASP A 53 2.14 0.92 2.94
N THR A 54 1.86 1.86 2.01
CA THR A 54 2.21 1.69 0.59
C THR A 54 2.91 2.93 0.07
N VAL A 55 4.04 2.71 -0.59
CA VAL A 55 4.80 3.77 -1.27
C VAL A 55 5.05 3.39 -2.72
N VAL A 56 5.10 4.39 -3.57
CA VAL A 56 5.60 4.28 -4.96
C VAL A 56 7.04 4.77 -4.98
N VAL A 57 7.95 4.00 -5.56
CA VAL A 57 9.38 4.33 -5.59
C VAL A 57 9.87 4.41 -7.02
N ILE A 58 10.47 5.54 -7.38
CA ILE A 58 11.13 5.76 -8.67
C ILE A 58 12.45 6.50 -8.45
N ASP A 59 13.54 6.00 -9.06
CA ASP A 59 14.90 6.56 -8.90
C ASP A 59 15.35 6.63 -7.41
N GLY A 60 14.96 5.67 -6.59
CA GLY A 60 15.27 5.68 -5.15
C GLY A 60 14.49 6.72 -4.33
N VAL A 61 13.50 7.40 -4.93
CA VAL A 61 12.68 8.43 -4.26
C VAL A 61 11.27 7.89 -4.04
N ALA A 62 10.78 7.96 -2.80
CA ALA A 62 9.39 7.67 -2.48
C ALA A 62 8.46 8.78 -2.95
N LEU A 63 7.40 8.41 -3.64
CA LEU A 63 6.28 9.28 -3.97
C LEU A 63 5.12 8.91 -3.05
N GLY A 64 4.80 9.79 -2.13
CA GLY A 64 3.63 9.69 -1.28
C GLY A 64 2.34 10.09 -2.00
N LYS A 65 1.32 10.46 -1.25
CA LYS A 65 0.12 11.09 -1.81
C LYS A 65 0.45 12.51 -2.27
N PRO A 66 -0.08 12.96 -3.41
CA PRO A 66 0.11 14.33 -3.86
C PRO A 66 -0.54 15.31 -2.88
N VAL A 67 0.11 16.46 -2.67
CA VAL A 67 -0.43 17.51 -1.79
C VAL A 67 -1.55 18.31 -2.48
N ASP A 68 -1.52 18.35 -3.81
CA ASP A 68 -2.52 19.00 -4.65
C ASP A 68 -2.52 18.45 -6.09
N ALA A 69 -3.33 19.06 -6.96
CA ALA A 69 -3.45 18.66 -8.35
C ALA A 69 -2.18 18.90 -9.17
N GLU A 70 -1.38 19.94 -8.85
CA GLU A 70 -0.14 20.22 -9.58
C GLU A 70 0.94 19.20 -9.21
N ASP A 71 1.05 18.84 -7.94
CA ASP A 71 1.93 17.78 -7.48
C ASP A 71 1.54 16.42 -8.09
N ALA A 72 0.23 16.14 -8.19
CA ALA A 72 -0.25 14.93 -8.89
C ALA A 72 0.21 14.90 -10.36
N ARG A 73 0.14 16.01 -11.08
CA ARG A 73 0.65 16.14 -12.46
C ARG A 73 2.15 15.88 -12.53
N ALA A 74 2.90 16.47 -11.61
CA ALA A 74 4.35 16.31 -11.55
C ALA A 74 4.74 14.85 -11.31
N MET A 75 4.07 14.17 -10.37
CA MET A 75 4.28 12.73 -10.10
C MET A 75 3.96 11.88 -11.34
N LEU A 76 2.82 12.10 -11.99
CA LEU A 76 2.42 11.35 -13.17
C LEU A 76 3.37 11.57 -14.36
N ARG A 77 3.85 12.80 -14.57
CA ARG A 77 4.87 13.10 -15.60
C ARG A 77 6.20 12.40 -15.31
N ARG A 78 6.56 12.26 -14.03
CA ARG A 78 7.76 11.54 -13.61
C ARG A 78 7.65 10.03 -13.83
N LEU A 79 6.46 9.45 -13.65
CA LEU A 79 6.20 8.02 -13.82
C LEU A 79 5.96 7.62 -15.28
N ARG A 80 5.47 8.53 -16.10
CA ARG A 80 5.04 8.33 -17.48
C ARG A 80 6.08 7.61 -18.34
N GLY A 81 5.69 6.49 -18.97
CA GLY A 81 6.54 5.69 -19.86
C GLY A 81 7.70 5.00 -19.15
N ARG A 82 7.65 4.87 -17.82
CA ARG A 82 8.76 4.33 -17.03
C ARG A 82 8.33 3.17 -16.14
N VAL A 83 9.33 2.42 -15.70
CA VAL A 83 9.18 1.39 -14.67
C VAL A 83 9.43 2.01 -13.30
N HIS A 84 8.59 1.63 -12.34
CA HIS A 84 8.76 2.01 -10.94
C HIS A 84 8.37 0.82 -10.05
N GLU A 85 8.58 0.95 -8.76
CA GLU A 85 8.23 -0.06 -7.77
C GLU A 85 7.10 0.44 -6.87
N VAL A 86 6.20 -0.46 -6.54
CA VAL A 86 5.20 -0.28 -5.48
C VAL A 86 5.57 -1.22 -4.36
N ILE A 87 5.85 -0.67 -3.19
CA ILE A 87 6.23 -1.40 -1.99
C ILE A 87 5.12 -1.25 -0.97
N THR A 88 4.52 -2.35 -0.55
CA THR A 88 3.57 -2.36 0.56
C THR A 88 4.11 -3.18 1.71
N GLY A 89 4.30 -2.55 2.86
CA GLY A 89 4.51 -3.19 4.14
C GLY A 89 3.18 -3.65 4.73
N VAL A 90 3.19 -4.80 5.37
CA VAL A 90 2.08 -5.29 6.19
C VAL A 90 2.62 -5.86 7.48
N ALA A 91 1.96 -5.53 8.58
CA ALA A 91 2.30 -6.00 9.92
C ALA A 91 1.06 -6.51 10.63
N VAL A 92 1.26 -7.51 11.47
CA VAL A 92 0.24 -8.04 12.39
C VAL A 92 0.78 -7.98 13.80
N VAL A 93 -0.02 -7.45 14.71
CA VAL A 93 0.31 -7.30 16.14
C VAL A 93 -0.84 -7.89 16.96
N ASP A 94 -0.50 -8.77 17.87
CA ASP A 94 -1.40 -9.20 18.95
C ASP A 94 -1.33 -8.16 20.07
N ALA A 95 -2.43 -7.46 20.32
CA ALA A 95 -2.49 -6.36 21.26
C ALA A 95 -2.37 -6.80 22.72
N GLU A 96 -2.73 -8.05 23.04
CA GLU A 96 -2.63 -8.59 24.40
C GLU A 96 -1.20 -9.00 24.75
N THR A 97 -0.52 -9.68 23.82
CA THR A 97 0.81 -10.27 24.08
C THR A 97 1.96 -9.38 23.61
N GLY A 98 1.68 -8.41 22.74
CA GLY A 98 2.70 -7.59 22.07
C GLY A 98 3.48 -8.36 20.97
N ARG A 99 3.15 -9.64 20.71
CA ARG A 99 3.73 -10.38 19.59
C ARG A 99 3.47 -9.65 18.30
N ALA A 100 4.48 -9.51 17.45
CA ALA A 100 4.36 -8.78 16.20
C ALA A 100 5.19 -9.44 15.09
N GLU A 101 4.65 -9.47 13.88
CA GLU A 101 5.36 -9.86 12.68
C GLU A 101 5.07 -8.85 11.57
N ALA A 102 6.07 -8.57 10.73
CA ALA A 102 5.93 -7.67 9.59
C ALA A 102 6.68 -8.22 8.37
N THR A 103 6.19 -7.86 7.20
CA THR A 103 6.84 -8.17 5.92
C THR A 103 6.53 -7.06 4.93
N ALA A 104 7.21 -7.04 3.79
CA ALA A 104 6.85 -6.18 2.67
C ALA A 104 6.83 -6.97 1.37
N VAL A 105 6.02 -6.50 0.43
CA VAL A 105 5.93 -7.02 -0.94
C VAL A 105 6.26 -5.91 -1.90
N VAL A 106 7.11 -6.22 -2.89
CA VAL A 106 7.53 -5.30 -3.96
C VAL A 106 6.88 -5.77 -5.26
N THR A 107 6.30 -4.85 -6.00
CA THR A 107 5.74 -5.08 -7.34
C THR A 107 6.29 -4.04 -8.29
N ARG A 108 6.81 -4.46 -9.42
CA ARG A 108 7.24 -3.57 -10.51
C ARG A 108 6.04 -3.23 -11.38
N VAL A 109 5.90 -1.96 -11.70
CA VAL A 109 4.80 -1.45 -12.54
C VAL A 109 5.38 -0.66 -13.69
N VAL A 110 4.83 -0.84 -14.88
CA VAL A 110 5.19 -0.10 -16.09
C VAL A 110 4.06 0.86 -16.44
N MET A 111 4.36 2.15 -16.45
CA MET A 111 3.41 3.18 -16.85
C MET A 111 3.40 3.39 -18.36
N ALA A 112 2.23 3.63 -18.91
CA ALA A 112 2.06 4.02 -20.31
C ALA A 112 2.72 5.38 -20.61
N GLY A 113 3.23 5.53 -21.84
CA GLY A 113 3.75 6.80 -22.36
C GLY A 113 2.63 7.75 -22.81
N VAL A 114 1.71 8.09 -21.92
CA VAL A 114 0.54 8.94 -22.22
C VAL A 114 0.90 10.38 -22.49
N ARG A 115 0.02 11.11 -23.22
CA ARG A 115 0.16 12.56 -23.47
C ARG A 115 -0.29 13.37 -22.26
N ASP A 116 0.08 14.65 -22.23
CA ASP A 116 -0.28 15.55 -21.14
C ASP A 116 -1.80 15.75 -21.00
N ASP A 117 -2.56 15.75 -22.09
CA ASP A 117 -4.02 15.87 -22.04
C ASP A 117 -4.69 14.68 -21.30
N VAL A 118 -4.11 13.47 -21.39
CA VAL A 118 -4.56 12.31 -20.61
C VAL A 118 -4.26 12.51 -19.12
N ILE A 119 -3.08 13.02 -18.78
CA ILE A 119 -2.72 13.33 -17.38
C ILE A 119 -3.68 14.39 -16.83
N GLU A 120 -3.95 15.47 -17.58
CA GLU A 120 -4.86 16.53 -17.15
C GLU A 120 -6.28 15.97 -16.89
N SER A 121 -6.79 15.16 -17.81
CA SER A 121 -8.11 14.53 -17.67
C SER A 121 -8.19 13.60 -16.45
N TYR A 122 -7.12 12.84 -16.20
CA TYR A 122 -7.06 11.95 -15.05
C TYR A 122 -6.99 12.73 -13.72
N VAL A 123 -6.17 13.79 -13.65
CA VAL A 123 -6.10 14.62 -12.44
C VAL A 123 -7.43 15.36 -12.20
N ALA A 124 -8.09 15.82 -13.26
CA ALA A 124 -9.40 16.48 -13.15
C ALA A 124 -10.50 15.56 -12.61
N SER A 125 -10.36 14.24 -12.70
CA SER A 125 -11.29 13.26 -12.10
C SER A 125 -11.26 13.23 -10.57
N GLY A 126 -10.20 13.75 -9.95
CA GLY A 126 -9.95 13.67 -8.51
C GLY A 126 -9.43 12.32 -8.00
N GLU A 127 -9.47 11.26 -8.84
CA GLU A 127 -9.06 9.90 -8.44
C GLU A 127 -7.62 9.80 -7.92
N PRO A 128 -6.61 10.54 -8.49
CA PRO A 128 -5.22 10.43 -8.04
C PRO A 128 -4.91 11.03 -6.68
N LEU A 129 -5.75 11.94 -6.15
CA LEU A 129 -5.38 12.84 -5.05
C LEU A 129 -5.16 12.15 -3.69
N ASP A 130 -5.71 10.97 -3.48
CA ASP A 130 -5.55 10.19 -2.25
C ASP A 130 -4.64 8.96 -2.42
N LYS A 131 -3.90 8.86 -3.55
CA LYS A 131 -3.09 7.71 -3.92
C LYS A 131 -1.60 8.02 -3.88
N ALA A 132 -0.79 7.09 -3.36
CA ALA A 132 0.66 7.15 -3.48
C ALA A 132 1.08 7.14 -4.96
N GLY A 133 1.98 8.06 -5.36
CA GLY A 133 2.39 8.24 -6.75
C GLY A 133 1.31 8.81 -7.66
N ALA A 134 0.22 9.32 -7.10
CA ALA A 134 -0.89 9.95 -7.83
C ALA A 134 -1.56 9.05 -8.89
N TYR A 135 -1.64 7.73 -8.68
CA TYR A 135 -2.39 6.83 -9.58
C TYR A 135 -2.94 5.60 -8.85
N ALA A 136 -3.92 4.96 -9.45
CA ALA A 136 -4.42 3.65 -9.04
C ALA A 136 -4.30 2.65 -10.20
N ILE A 137 -4.04 1.36 -9.88
CA ILE A 137 -4.13 0.26 -10.85
C ILE A 137 -5.59 -0.15 -11.14
N GLN A 138 -6.52 0.47 -10.44
CA GLN A 138 -7.98 0.30 -10.58
C GLN A 138 -8.61 1.60 -11.08
N GLY A 139 -9.89 1.55 -11.44
CA GLY A 139 -10.61 2.74 -11.89
C GLY A 139 -10.05 3.31 -13.19
N LEU A 140 -10.07 4.64 -13.32
CA LEU A 140 -9.56 5.34 -14.50
C LEU A 140 -8.04 5.20 -14.64
N GLY A 141 -7.31 5.16 -13.53
CA GLY A 141 -5.85 5.02 -13.51
C GLY A 141 -5.36 3.68 -14.07
N ALA A 142 -6.22 2.66 -14.16
CA ALA A 142 -5.87 1.38 -14.80
C ALA A 142 -5.42 1.56 -16.26
N ALA A 143 -5.94 2.56 -16.96
CA ALA A 143 -5.53 2.89 -18.34
C ALA A 143 -4.10 3.45 -18.43
N LEU A 144 -3.51 3.88 -17.33
CA LEU A 144 -2.15 4.39 -17.26
C LEU A 144 -1.10 3.28 -17.03
N VAL A 145 -1.52 2.05 -16.70
CA VAL A 145 -0.64 0.92 -16.41
C VAL A 145 -0.65 -0.03 -17.60
N THR A 146 0.52 -0.33 -18.17
CA THR A 146 0.66 -1.27 -19.29
C THR A 146 1.02 -2.67 -18.82
N GLU A 147 1.78 -2.79 -17.73
CA GLU A 147 2.24 -4.08 -17.22
C GLU A 147 2.56 -3.96 -15.73
N PHE A 148 2.46 -5.07 -15.02
CA PHE A 148 3.06 -5.21 -13.70
C PHE A 148 3.64 -6.61 -13.50
N VAL A 149 4.69 -6.72 -12.70
CA VAL A 149 5.33 -7.99 -12.33
C VAL A 149 5.35 -8.09 -10.80
N GLY A 150 4.57 -9.01 -10.26
CA GLY A 150 4.40 -9.21 -8.83
C GLY A 150 2.94 -9.35 -8.42
N SER A 151 2.54 -8.75 -7.32
CA SER A 151 1.21 -8.88 -6.72
C SER A 151 0.31 -7.70 -7.07
N TYR A 152 -0.81 -7.96 -7.75
CA TYR A 152 -1.85 -6.96 -8.00
C TYR A 152 -2.39 -6.35 -6.71
N SER A 153 -2.68 -7.20 -5.72
CA SER A 153 -3.22 -6.74 -4.43
C SER A 153 -2.22 -5.89 -3.64
N ASN A 154 -0.91 -6.07 -3.88
CA ASN A 154 0.14 -5.20 -3.37
C ASN A 154 0.00 -3.78 -3.96
N VAL A 155 -0.14 -3.66 -5.28
CA VAL A 155 -0.29 -2.36 -5.94
C VAL A 155 -1.57 -1.64 -5.50
N VAL A 156 -2.63 -2.38 -5.17
CA VAL A 156 -3.88 -1.82 -4.60
C VAL A 156 -3.69 -1.33 -3.16
N GLY A 157 -2.62 -1.77 -2.45
CA GLY A 157 -2.27 -1.29 -1.11
C GLY A 157 -2.39 -2.31 0.02
N LEU A 158 -2.73 -3.60 -0.28
CA LEU A 158 -2.71 -4.68 0.71
C LEU A 158 -2.36 -6.01 0.02
N PRO A 159 -1.15 -6.57 0.21
CA PRO A 159 -0.74 -7.83 -0.39
C PRO A 159 -1.46 -9.01 0.29
N LEU A 160 -2.60 -9.44 -0.28
CA LEU A 160 -3.53 -10.37 0.38
C LEU A 160 -2.88 -11.70 0.76
N THR A 161 -2.04 -12.29 -0.09
CA THR A 161 -1.35 -13.55 0.22
C THR A 161 -0.41 -13.41 1.41
N ALA A 162 0.38 -12.34 1.48
CA ALA A 162 1.27 -12.09 2.61
C ALA A 162 0.47 -11.79 3.89
N THR A 163 -0.59 -11.00 3.77
CA THR A 163 -1.50 -10.68 4.89
C THR A 163 -2.16 -11.93 5.45
N ALA A 164 -2.69 -12.81 4.59
CA ALA A 164 -3.31 -14.07 5.01
C ALA A 164 -2.31 -14.99 5.72
N ARG A 165 -1.07 -15.09 5.21
CA ARG A 165 -0.02 -15.88 5.85
C ARG A 165 0.29 -15.35 7.27
N LEU A 166 0.43 -14.04 7.43
CA LEU A 166 0.65 -13.43 8.74
C LEU A 166 -0.53 -13.71 9.67
N LEU A 167 -1.76 -13.46 9.24
CA LEU A 167 -2.98 -13.67 10.04
C LEU A 167 -3.10 -15.12 10.53
N ARG A 168 -2.86 -16.12 9.66
CA ARG A 168 -2.82 -17.54 10.07
C ARG A 168 -1.76 -17.81 11.15
N GLY A 169 -0.59 -17.16 11.06
CA GLY A 169 0.45 -17.24 12.10
C GLY A 169 0.00 -16.72 13.46
N PHE A 170 -1.02 -15.87 13.50
CA PHE A 170 -1.65 -15.34 14.71
C PHE A 170 -2.97 -16.03 15.07
N GLY A 171 -3.29 -17.17 14.43
CA GLY A 171 -4.47 -17.97 14.73
C GLY A 171 -5.78 -17.42 14.17
N VAL A 172 -5.71 -16.43 13.27
CA VAL A 172 -6.91 -15.90 12.58
C VAL A 172 -7.24 -16.82 11.40
N ASP A 173 -8.49 -17.30 11.36
CA ASP A 173 -8.98 -18.06 10.21
C ASP A 173 -9.19 -17.15 9.01
N VAL A 174 -8.58 -17.50 7.90
CA VAL A 174 -8.66 -16.80 6.61
C VAL A 174 -9.13 -17.78 5.54
N SER A 175 -10.30 -18.33 5.73
CA SER A 175 -10.88 -19.44 4.95
C SER A 175 -11.22 -19.06 3.49
N ALA A 176 -11.25 -17.79 3.14
CA ALA A 176 -11.59 -17.34 1.77
C ALA A 176 -10.48 -17.60 0.71
N LEU A 177 -9.25 -17.92 1.15
CA LEU A 177 -8.18 -18.38 0.26
C LEU A 177 -8.01 -19.88 0.51
N GLY A 178 -8.53 -20.70 -0.41
CA GLY A 178 -8.31 -22.15 -0.39
C GLY A 178 -6.83 -22.48 -0.19
N GLU A 179 -6.57 -23.58 0.47
CA GLU A 179 -5.23 -24.16 0.57
C GLU A 179 -4.77 -24.55 -0.85
N ASP A 180 -3.69 -23.92 -1.34
CA ASP A 180 -2.93 -24.38 -2.50
C ASP A 180 -1.89 -25.42 -2.04
#